data_d55f482ae9419d0ad64f33db39f2f202
#
_entry.id   d55f482ae9419d0ad64f33db39f2f202
#
_cell.length_a   1.000
_cell.length_b   1.000
_cell.length_c   1.000
_cell.angle_alpha   90.00
_cell.angle_beta   90.00
_cell.angle_gamma   90.00
#
_symmetry.space_group_name_H-M   'P 1'
#
loop_
_entity.id
_entity.type
_entity.pdbx_description
1 polymer ?
#
loop_
_entity_poly.entity_id
_entity_poly.type
_entity_poly.pdbx_seq_one_letter_code
_entity_poly.pdbx_strand_id
1 'polypeptide(L)'
;MDQEMLEVVKRNFLKKEEGLSSYATLSNEAIRMTEEQDDKEIRPPFFHDIDRIIHAWSYTRYMNKTQVFSFRQNDHLSKRIIHVQLVSKIARTIARALALNEDLTEAIALGHDIGHTPIGHVGESILNDISKRELGEIFQHNIQSVRTYIELENHGNGLNLTVQVLDGILCHNGEIEEPCYVPVPKTKEEFWQEYQKCYKNTEIARKVRPMTMEGCVVRISDMIAYLGRDIEDAINIRVIRRQDVPEEIRQVLGSTNREIVNTLIRDIICNSIGKPYIQMSDRVYKALKELKKFNYEHIYHKANTEETIAYYRNCFETLFQVYYQDLEQHNTKSEIFRNFLNQKNKYYHKNTSDKRKVIDFLAGMTDDYFLQCYKKRVVESVS
;
A
#
# COMPACT_ATOMS: atom_id res chain seq x y z
N MET A 1 33.34 3.93 15.46
CA MET A 1 33.60 2.54 15.06
C MET A 1 34.79 2.61 14.13
N ASP A 2 35.83 1.82 14.38
CA ASP A 2 36.94 1.72 13.45
C ASP A 2 36.55 0.94 12.18
N GLN A 3 37.41 0.98 11.17
CA GLN A 3 37.09 0.40 9.87
C GLN A 3 37.01 -1.14 9.91
N GLU A 4 37.83 -1.77 10.74
CA GLU A 4 37.83 -3.24 10.91
C GLU A 4 36.52 -3.74 11.55
N MET A 5 36.04 -3.04 12.58
CA MET A 5 34.76 -3.32 13.23
C MET A 5 33.59 -3.09 12.28
N LEU A 6 33.65 -2.03 11.45
CA LEU A 6 32.65 -1.73 10.43
C LEU A 6 32.53 -2.89 9.43
N GLU A 7 33.63 -3.41 8.93
CA GLU A 7 33.65 -4.55 8.01
C GLU A 7 33.08 -5.82 8.62
N VAL A 8 33.40 -6.10 9.89
CA VAL A 8 32.84 -7.25 10.60
C VAL A 8 31.33 -7.13 10.74
N VAL A 9 30.79 -5.94 11.08
CA VAL A 9 29.35 -5.70 11.20
C VAL A 9 28.66 -5.86 9.86
N LYS A 10 29.18 -5.24 8.80
CA LYS A 10 28.62 -5.40 7.43
C LYS A 10 28.58 -6.86 7.00
N ARG A 11 29.67 -7.61 7.24
CA ARG A 11 29.72 -9.05 6.93
C ARG A 11 28.64 -9.85 7.71
N ASN A 12 28.40 -9.53 8.98
CA ASN A 12 27.39 -10.22 9.78
C ASN A 12 25.96 -10.00 9.23
N PHE A 13 25.65 -8.82 8.70
CA PHE A 13 24.38 -8.58 8.01
C PHE A 13 24.28 -9.44 6.75
N LEU A 14 25.33 -9.46 5.92
CA LEU A 14 25.32 -10.18 4.63
C LEU A 14 25.32 -11.70 4.78
N LYS A 15 25.76 -12.25 5.91
CA LYS A 15 25.68 -13.71 6.18
C LYS A 15 24.28 -14.28 6.05
N LYS A 16 23.24 -13.49 6.29
CA LYS A 16 21.86 -13.94 6.09
C LYS A 16 21.55 -14.26 4.62
N GLU A 17 22.28 -13.68 3.70
CA GLU A 17 22.06 -13.85 2.27
C GLU A 17 22.78 -15.08 1.68
N GLU A 18 23.76 -15.66 2.39
CA GLU A 18 24.54 -16.82 1.91
C GLU A 18 23.68 -18.06 1.64
N GLY A 19 22.51 -18.18 2.28
CA GLY A 19 21.60 -19.31 2.12
C GLY A 19 20.35 -19.01 1.28
N LEU A 20 20.30 -17.85 0.63
CA LEU A 20 19.14 -17.48 -0.20
C LEU A 20 19.11 -18.24 -1.52
N SER A 21 17.91 -18.39 -2.06
CA SER A 21 17.65 -18.97 -3.37
C SER A 21 18.32 -18.14 -4.47
N SER A 22 18.69 -18.77 -5.58
CA SER A 22 19.13 -18.08 -6.79
C SER A 22 18.07 -17.17 -7.43
N TYR A 23 16.84 -17.22 -6.94
CA TYR A 23 15.73 -16.34 -7.35
C TYR A 23 15.49 -15.17 -6.40
N ALA A 24 16.21 -15.13 -5.27
CA ALA A 24 16.13 -14.02 -4.33
C ALA A 24 16.90 -12.81 -4.83
N THR A 25 16.43 -11.62 -4.50
CA THR A 25 17.13 -10.35 -4.76
C THR A 25 18.13 -10.08 -3.65
N LEU A 26 19.41 -10.00 -3.97
CA LEU A 26 20.46 -9.77 -2.99
C LEU A 26 20.66 -8.26 -2.73
N SER A 27 21.19 -7.93 -1.56
CA SER A 27 21.46 -6.53 -1.16
C SER A 27 22.44 -5.80 -2.08
N ASN A 28 23.38 -6.52 -2.69
CA ASN A 28 24.32 -5.95 -3.66
C ASN A 28 23.69 -5.64 -5.03
N GLU A 29 22.46 -6.10 -5.29
CA GLU A 29 21.67 -5.82 -6.49
C GLU A 29 20.72 -4.63 -6.29
N ALA A 30 20.74 -3.99 -5.12
CA ALA A 30 19.88 -2.87 -4.78
C ALA A 30 20.16 -1.65 -5.67
N ILE A 31 19.11 -1.10 -6.26
CA ILE A 31 19.18 0.07 -7.16
C ILE A 31 18.47 1.24 -6.48
N ARG A 32 19.16 2.38 -6.29
CA ARG A 32 18.54 3.60 -5.78
C ARG A 32 18.23 4.59 -6.91
N MET A 33 17.18 5.39 -6.69
CA MET A 33 16.82 6.46 -7.64
C MET A 33 17.93 7.50 -7.74
N THR A 34 18.53 7.86 -6.62
CA THR A 34 19.69 8.77 -6.53
C THR A 34 20.83 8.03 -5.85
N GLU A 35 22.04 8.11 -6.41
CA GLU A 35 23.23 7.56 -5.79
C GLU A 35 23.42 8.14 -4.38
N GLU A 36 23.73 7.28 -3.45
CA GLU A 36 23.96 7.62 -2.06
C GLU A 36 25.31 7.06 -1.63
N GLN A 37 26.21 7.97 -1.26
CA GLN A 37 27.51 7.59 -0.72
C GLN A 37 27.48 7.85 0.79
N ASP A 38 27.26 6.81 1.57
CA ASP A 38 27.42 6.83 3.02
C ASP A 38 28.34 5.70 3.47
N ASP A 39 29.63 5.98 3.53
CA ASP A 39 30.66 5.01 3.95
C ASP A 39 30.43 4.51 5.38
N LYS A 40 29.64 5.22 6.17
CA LYS A 40 29.34 4.88 7.57
C LYS A 40 28.06 4.05 7.73
N GLU A 41 27.27 3.90 6.66
CA GLU A 41 26.07 3.05 6.72
C GLU A 41 26.47 1.58 6.88
N ILE A 42 25.91 0.96 7.90
CA ILE A 42 26.18 -0.44 8.24
C ILE A 42 25.09 -1.39 7.78
N ARG A 43 23.89 -0.88 7.59
CA ARG A 43 22.70 -1.67 7.26
C ARG A 43 22.68 -1.97 5.76
N PRO A 44 22.31 -3.19 5.36
CA PRO A 44 22.02 -3.49 3.95
C PRO A 44 20.91 -2.58 3.40
N PRO A 45 20.90 -2.30 2.09
CA PRO A 45 19.98 -1.34 1.49
C PRO A 45 18.50 -1.58 1.80
N PHE A 46 18.02 -2.82 1.70
CA PHE A 46 16.61 -3.14 1.96
C PHE A 46 16.25 -3.04 3.45
N PHE A 47 17.16 -3.43 4.34
CA PHE A 47 16.99 -3.23 5.77
C PHE A 47 16.92 -1.74 6.14
N HIS A 48 17.78 -0.91 5.52
CA HIS A 48 17.75 0.53 5.71
C HIS A 48 16.44 1.15 5.14
N ASP A 49 15.88 0.59 4.07
CA ASP A 49 14.60 1.05 3.54
C ASP A 49 13.43 0.76 4.51
N ILE A 50 13.47 -0.34 5.27
CA ILE A 50 12.51 -0.59 6.35
C ILE A 50 12.54 0.55 7.37
N ASP A 51 13.74 0.94 7.83
CA ASP A 51 13.90 2.05 8.78
C ASP A 51 13.35 3.35 8.21
N ARG A 52 13.66 3.69 6.96
CA ARG A 52 13.16 4.88 6.29
C ARG A 52 11.63 4.91 6.22
N ILE A 53 11.01 3.76 5.93
CA ILE A 53 9.55 3.62 5.85
C ILE A 53 8.92 3.81 7.23
N ILE A 54 9.41 3.11 8.26
CA ILE A 54 8.83 3.16 9.61
C ILE A 54 8.98 4.55 10.24
N HIS A 55 10.08 5.26 9.96
CA HIS A 55 10.32 6.61 10.45
C HIS A 55 9.63 7.71 9.61
N ALA A 56 9.01 7.37 8.48
CA ALA A 56 8.26 8.32 7.68
C ALA A 56 7.06 8.88 8.45
N TRP A 57 6.79 10.16 8.32
CA TRP A 57 5.65 10.79 8.98
C TRP A 57 4.31 10.21 8.50
N SER A 58 4.24 9.86 7.24
CA SER A 58 3.07 9.19 6.67
C SER A 58 2.78 7.83 7.31
N TYR A 59 3.80 7.11 7.80
CA TYR A 59 3.62 5.80 8.45
C TYR A 59 2.74 5.90 9.71
N THR A 60 2.85 6.98 10.49
CA THR A 60 2.02 7.19 11.67
C THR A 60 0.52 7.31 11.34
N ARG A 61 0.17 7.72 10.11
CA ARG A 61 -1.22 7.87 9.66
C ARG A 61 -1.96 6.54 9.54
N TYR A 62 -1.25 5.41 9.40
CA TYR A 62 -1.85 4.07 9.42
C TYR A 62 -2.68 3.78 10.68
N MET A 63 -2.34 4.41 11.80
CA MET A 63 -3.07 4.23 13.07
C MET A 63 -4.50 4.78 13.02
N ASN A 64 -4.74 5.79 12.18
CA ASN A 64 -6.00 6.52 12.12
C ASN A 64 -6.66 6.45 10.73
N LYS A 65 -6.36 5.40 9.96
CA LYS A 65 -7.06 5.03 8.72
C LYS A 65 -7.74 3.68 8.94
N THR A 66 -9.01 3.62 8.59
CA THR A 66 -9.80 2.38 8.66
C THR A 66 -9.51 1.48 7.47
N GLN A 67 -9.77 0.17 7.62
CA GLN A 67 -9.62 -0.81 6.54
C GLN A 67 -10.87 -0.88 5.67
N VAL A 68 -11.98 -1.40 6.17
CA VAL A 68 -13.22 -1.61 5.42
C VAL A 68 -14.42 -0.86 6.02
N PHE A 69 -14.55 -0.83 7.33
CA PHE A 69 -15.73 -0.33 8.02
C PHE A 69 -15.50 1.07 8.62
N SER A 70 -15.40 2.08 7.77
CA SER A 70 -15.10 3.48 8.17
C SER A 70 -16.22 4.13 9.04
N PHE A 71 -17.42 3.53 9.09
CA PHE A 71 -18.61 4.13 9.73
C PHE A 71 -18.91 3.63 11.13
N ARG A 72 -18.21 2.60 11.60
CA ARG A 72 -18.52 2.03 12.92
C ARG A 72 -17.39 2.37 13.89
N GLN A 73 -17.72 3.16 14.91
CA GLN A 73 -16.86 3.33 16.08
C GLN A 73 -16.85 2.02 16.88
N ASN A 74 -15.89 1.16 16.59
CA ASN A 74 -15.66 -0.06 17.33
C ASN A 74 -14.14 -0.27 17.43
N ASP A 75 -13.62 -0.27 18.63
CA ASP A 75 -12.18 -0.39 18.92
C ASP A 75 -11.58 -1.74 18.47
N HIS A 76 -12.43 -2.72 18.16
CA HIS A 76 -12.01 -4.04 17.69
C HIS A 76 -11.93 -4.16 16.15
N LEU A 77 -12.32 -3.14 15.40
CA LEU A 77 -12.18 -3.15 13.93
C LEU A 77 -10.73 -2.94 13.51
N SER A 78 -10.34 -3.64 12.46
CA SER A 78 -8.97 -3.60 11.96
C SER A 78 -8.61 -2.21 11.44
N LYS A 79 -7.57 -1.64 12.01
CA LYS A 79 -6.91 -0.44 11.50
C LYS A 79 -5.84 -0.82 10.48
N ARG A 80 -5.52 0.09 9.57
CA ARG A 80 -4.55 -0.15 8.49
C ARG A 80 -3.15 -0.52 9.00
N ILE A 81 -2.75 -0.02 10.16
CA ILE A 81 -1.48 -0.43 10.78
C ILE A 81 -1.43 -1.94 11.07
N ILE A 82 -2.54 -2.53 11.50
CA ILE A 82 -2.62 -3.98 11.76
C ILE A 82 -2.56 -4.75 10.44
N HIS A 83 -3.23 -4.25 9.39
CA HIS A 83 -3.20 -4.87 8.07
C HIS A 83 -1.77 -4.97 7.53
N VAL A 84 -1.02 -3.86 7.47
CA VAL A 84 0.36 -3.89 6.93
C VAL A 84 1.29 -4.80 7.73
N GLN A 85 1.09 -4.92 9.05
CA GLN A 85 1.82 -5.86 9.90
C GLN A 85 1.46 -7.32 9.59
N LEU A 86 0.18 -7.61 9.30
CA LEU A 86 -0.26 -8.95 8.90
C LEU A 86 0.30 -9.31 7.52
N VAL A 87 0.25 -8.40 6.56
CA VAL A 87 0.87 -8.58 5.23
C VAL A 87 2.35 -8.88 5.39
N SER A 88 3.09 -8.08 6.16
CA SER A 88 4.50 -8.30 6.42
C SER A 88 4.77 -9.68 7.05
N LYS A 89 3.96 -10.09 8.03
CA LYS A 89 4.13 -11.39 8.69
C LYS A 89 3.87 -12.56 7.75
N ILE A 90 2.81 -12.49 6.93
CA ILE A 90 2.47 -13.52 5.94
C ILE A 90 3.56 -13.58 4.87
N ALA A 91 3.91 -12.45 4.28
CA ALA A 91 4.89 -12.35 3.21
C ALA A 91 6.26 -12.87 3.64
N ARG A 92 6.74 -12.46 4.81
CA ARG A 92 8.02 -12.97 5.36
C ARG A 92 7.98 -14.46 5.70
N THR A 93 6.81 -15.00 6.08
CA THR A 93 6.68 -16.45 6.30
C THR A 93 6.88 -17.21 4.99
N ILE A 94 6.27 -16.72 3.90
CA ILE A 94 6.43 -17.30 2.56
C ILE A 94 7.87 -17.09 2.07
N ALA A 95 8.40 -15.86 2.13
CA ALA A 95 9.75 -15.52 1.69
C ALA A 95 10.81 -16.39 2.37
N ARG A 96 10.73 -16.54 3.71
CA ARG A 96 11.64 -17.40 4.49
C ARG A 96 11.59 -18.86 4.04
N ALA A 97 10.37 -19.40 3.81
CA ALA A 97 10.21 -20.79 3.36
C ALA A 97 10.74 -21.04 1.94
N LEU A 98 10.73 -20.00 1.10
CA LEU A 98 11.24 -20.03 -0.28
C LEU A 98 12.71 -19.57 -0.37
N ALA A 99 13.37 -19.28 0.75
CA ALA A 99 14.72 -18.73 0.83
C ALA A 99 14.86 -17.42 0.01
N LEU A 100 13.86 -16.53 0.04
CA LEU A 100 13.88 -15.20 -0.54
C LEU A 100 14.34 -14.14 0.47
N ASN A 101 14.62 -12.93 0.01
CA ASN A 101 15.08 -11.82 0.84
C ASN A 101 13.93 -11.27 1.72
N GLU A 102 14.00 -11.58 3.03
CA GLU A 102 12.97 -11.14 3.98
C GLU A 102 13.00 -9.62 4.21
N ASP A 103 14.16 -8.98 4.13
CA ASP A 103 14.29 -7.54 4.37
C ASP A 103 13.61 -6.75 3.22
N LEU A 104 13.83 -7.16 1.96
CA LEU A 104 13.12 -6.60 0.80
C LEU A 104 11.61 -6.84 0.92
N THR A 105 11.21 -8.07 1.27
CA THR A 105 9.81 -8.44 1.47
C THR A 105 9.14 -7.58 2.53
N GLU A 106 9.80 -7.35 3.66
CA GLU A 106 9.31 -6.52 4.77
C GLU A 106 9.16 -5.06 4.36
N ALA A 107 10.17 -4.49 3.70
CA ALA A 107 10.15 -3.11 3.24
C ALA A 107 8.95 -2.86 2.30
N ILE A 108 8.73 -3.72 1.31
CA ILE A 108 7.58 -3.61 0.41
C ILE A 108 6.27 -3.71 1.20
N ALA A 109 6.15 -4.73 2.08
CA ALA A 109 4.92 -5.00 2.82
C ALA A 109 4.55 -3.87 3.80
N LEU A 110 5.51 -3.26 4.48
CA LEU A 110 5.24 -2.14 5.39
C LEU A 110 4.90 -0.84 4.65
N GLY A 111 5.41 -0.68 3.43
CA GLY A 111 5.26 0.53 2.65
C GLY A 111 4.09 0.55 1.66
N HIS A 112 3.49 -0.61 1.33
CA HIS A 112 2.61 -0.72 0.16
C HIS A 112 1.38 0.19 0.19
N ASP A 113 0.75 0.37 1.34
CA ASP A 113 -0.58 0.97 1.54
C ASP A 113 -0.57 2.45 1.94
N ILE A 114 0.62 3.11 2.01
CA ILE A 114 0.79 4.46 2.54
C ILE A 114 -0.03 5.52 1.78
N GLY A 115 -0.28 5.30 0.51
CA GLY A 115 -0.99 6.20 -0.40
C GLY A 115 -2.51 6.12 -0.30
N HIS A 116 -3.08 5.27 0.54
CA HIS A 116 -4.53 5.21 0.73
C HIS A 116 -5.09 6.54 1.21
N THR A 117 -6.25 6.89 0.64
CA THR A 117 -7.03 8.08 1.01
C THR A 117 -7.75 7.89 2.34
N PRO A 118 -8.25 8.96 2.98
CA PRO A 118 -9.30 8.81 3.97
C PRO A 118 -10.51 8.07 3.37
N ILE A 119 -11.24 7.34 4.21
CA ILE A 119 -12.42 6.54 3.84
C ILE A 119 -12.09 5.37 2.87
N GLY A 120 -10.85 4.91 2.84
CA GLY A 120 -10.42 3.72 2.11
C GLY A 120 -10.77 3.74 0.62
N HIS A 121 -11.28 2.62 0.07
CA HIS A 121 -11.58 2.49 -1.36
C HIS A 121 -12.70 3.43 -1.86
N VAL A 122 -13.65 3.81 -1.01
CA VAL A 122 -14.68 4.81 -1.37
C VAL A 122 -14.01 6.16 -1.63
N GLY A 123 -13.15 6.61 -0.70
CA GLY A 123 -12.37 7.83 -0.88
C GLY A 123 -11.45 7.78 -2.10
N GLU A 124 -10.80 6.64 -2.34
CA GLU A 124 -9.95 6.42 -3.51
C GLU A 124 -10.74 6.58 -4.82
N SER A 125 -11.92 5.95 -4.92
CA SER A 125 -12.78 6.07 -6.11
C SER A 125 -13.21 7.51 -6.36
N ILE A 126 -13.61 8.23 -5.31
CA ILE A 126 -14.03 9.63 -5.41
C ILE A 126 -12.85 10.51 -5.82
N LEU A 127 -11.68 10.35 -5.17
CA LEU A 127 -10.50 11.15 -5.50
C LEU A 127 -9.95 10.83 -6.89
N ASN A 128 -10.12 9.60 -7.38
CA ASN A 128 -9.81 9.25 -8.77
C ASN A 128 -10.73 9.96 -9.78
N ASP A 129 -12.03 10.10 -9.48
CA ASP A 129 -12.96 10.87 -10.33
C ASP A 129 -12.54 12.35 -10.38
N ILE A 130 -12.19 12.92 -9.22
CA ILE A 130 -11.68 14.31 -9.13
C ILE A 130 -10.37 14.44 -9.90
N SER A 131 -9.41 13.54 -9.71
CA SER A 131 -8.11 13.57 -10.38
C SER A 131 -8.24 13.49 -11.90
N LYS A 132 -9.10 12.61 -12.40
CA LYS A 132 -9.38 12.50 -13.85
C LYS A 132 -9.98 13.78 -14.41
N ARG A 133 -10.95 14.37 -13.73
CA ARG A 133 -11.61 15.61 -14.16
C ARG A 133 -10.65 16.79 -14.14
N GLU A 134 -9.88 16.95 -13.08
CA GLU A 134 -9.08 18.15 -12.82
C GLU A 134 -7.67 18.10 -13.43
N LEU A 135 -7.07 16.91 -13.55
CA LEU A 135 -5.69 16.72 -14.01
C LEU A 135 -5.59 15.86 -15.28
N GLY A 136 -6.66 15.15 -15.67
CA GLY A 136 -6.58 14.12 -16.71
C GLY A 136 -5.69 12.93 -16.28
N GLU A 137 -5.56 12.69 -14.98
CA GLU A 137 -4.68 11.67 -14.40
C GLU A 137 -5.44 10.73 -13.48
N ILE A 138 -5.00 9.47 -13.44
CA ILE A 138 -5.55 8.45 -12.58
C ILE A 138 -5.02 8.63 -11.16
N PHE A 139 -5.88 8.44 -10.18
CA PHE A 139 -5.50 8.28 -8.79
C PHE A 139 -5.73 6.84 -8.35
N GLN A 140 -4.70 6.17 -7.86
CA GLN A 140 -4.76 4.88 -7.19
C GLN A 140 -3.77 4.89 -6.01
N HIS A 141 -4.11 4.17 -4.93
CA HIS A 141 -3.31 4.19 -3.71
C HIS A 141 -1.88 3.68 -3.90
N ASN A 142 -1.65 2.68 -4.74
CA ASN A 142 -0.32 2.17 -5.05
C ASN A 142 0.56 3.20 -5.78
N ILE A 143 0.00 3.94 -6.74
CA ILE A 143 0.67 5.05 -7.42
C ILE A 143 0.99 6.16 -6.41
N GLN A 144 0.01 6.51 -5.57
CA GLN A 144 0.17 7.52 -4.52
C GLN A 144 1.14 7.08 -3.42
N SER A 145 1.26 5.76 -3.14
CA SER A 145 2.27 5.23 -2.23
C SER A 145 3.68 5.51 -2.73
N VAL A 146 3.95 5.20 -3.99
CA VAL A 146 5.24 5.53 -4.63
C VAL A 146 5.48 7.04 -4.60
N ARG A 147 4.48 7.86 -4.99
CA ARG A 147 4.57 9.32 -4.94
C ARG A 147 4.91 9.85 -3.55
N THR A 148 4.30 9.27 -2.52
CA THR A 148 4.57 9.66 -1.14
C THR A 148 6.05 9.49 -0.81
N TYR A 149 6.66 8.38 -1.18
CA TYR A 149 8.06 8.09 -0.88
C TYR A 149 9.07 8.83 -1.75
N ILE A 150 8.72 9.18 -2.99
CA ILE A 150 9.67 9.87 -3.89
C ILE A 150 9.52 11.40 -3.87
N GLU A 151 8.33 11.95 -3.52
CA GLU A 151 8.06 13.38 -3.67
C GLU A 151 7.46 14.06 -2.43
N LEU A 152 6.80 13.31 -1.50
CA LEU A 152 6.07 13.96 -0.41
C LEU A 152 6.78 13.88 0.95
N GLU A 153 7.45 12.78 1.25
CA GLU A 153 8.20 12.63 2.50
C GLU A 153 9.47 13.50 2.53
N ASN A 154 10.08 13.61 3.70
CA ASN A 154 11.31 14.36 3.91
C ASN A 154 11.25 15.79 3.33
N HIS A 155 10.17 16.51 3.69
CA HIS A 155 9.94 17.89 3.23
C HIS A 155 9.83 18.05 1.70
N GLY A 156 9.46 16.99 1.00
CA GLY A 156 9.37 16.98 -0.46
C GLY A 156 10.65 16.55 -1.19
N ASN A 157 11.63 16.01 -0.45
CA ASN A 157 12.86 15.45 -1.05
C ASN A 157 12.74 13.95 -1.32
N GLY A 158 11.73 13.30 -0.74
CA GLY A 158 11.57 11.85 -0.78
C GLY A 158 12.53 11.11 0.17
N LEU A 159 12.38 9.79 0.22
CA LEU A 159 13.16 8.91 1.10
C LEU A 159 14.30 8.19 0.38
N ASN A 160 14.42 8.33 -0.92
CA ASN A 160 15.41 7.63 -1.76
C ASN A 160 15.40 6.10 -1.50
N LEU A 161 14.22 5.49 -1.47
CA LEU A 161 14.07 4.03 -1.36
C LEU A 161 14.65 3.35 -2.60
N THR A 162 14.98 2.06 -2.49
CA THR A 162 15.43 1.28 -3.62
C THR A 162 14.31 1.07 -4.65
N VAL A 163 14.70 0.93 -5.92
CA VAL A 163 13.75 0.71 -7.03
C VAL A 163 12.96 -0.57 -6.80
N GLN A 164 13.58 -1.61 -6.26
CA GLN A 164 12.92 -2.88 -5.96
C GLN A 164 11.79 -2.72 -4.93
N VAL A 165 12.01 -1.90 -3.90
CA VAL A 165 10.96 -1.58 -2.90
C VAL A 165 9.86 -0.75 -3.55
N LEU A 166 10.19 0.29 -4.29
CA LEU A 166 9.22 1.15 -4.99
C LEU A 166 8.40 0.38 -6.02
N ASP A 167 9.03 -0.50 -6.78
CA ASP A 167 8.36 -1.37 -7.75
C ASP A 167 7.41 -2.36 -7.07
N GLY A 168 7.86 -3.01 -6.00
CA GLY A 168 7.02 -3.90 -5.22
C GLY A 168 5.78 -3.17 -4.66
N ILE A 169 5.94 -1.93 -4.19
CA ILE A 169 4.87 -1.05 -3.74
C ILE A 169 3.94 -0.67 -4.91
N LEU A 170 4.47 -0.32 -6.07
CA LEU A 170 3.65 0.00 -7.26
C LEU A 170 2.82 -1.21 -7.70
N CYS A 171 3.42 -2.39 -7.69
CA CYS A 171 2.87 -3.60 -8.28
C CYS A 171 2.05 -4.47 -7.31
N HIS A 172 1.90 -4.08 -6.02
CA HIS A 172 1.13 -4.89 -5.07
C HIS A 172 -0.37 -4.90 -5.40
N ASN A 173 -0.89 -3.78 -5.92
CA ASN A 173 -2.29 -3.65 -6.28
C ASN A 173 -2.59 -4.49 -7.53
N GLY A 174 -3.56 -5.36 -7.40
CA GLY A 174 -3.98 -6.19 -8.52
C GLY A 174 -5.02 -7.21 -8.09
N GLU A 175 -5.98 -7.43 -8.97
CA GLU A 175 -6.96 -8.48 -8.77
C GLU A 175 -6.30 -9.86 -8.90
N ILE A 176 -6.95 -10.89 -8.35
CA ILE A 176 -6.57 -12.30 -8.56
C ILE A 176 -6.94 -12.67 -10.00
N GLU A 177 -6.13 -12.26 -10.95
CA GLU A 177 -6.37 -12.56 -12.36
C GLU A 177 -5.75 -13.89 -12.78
N GLU A 178 -4.60 -14.25 -12.16
CA GLU A 178 -3.80 -15.41 -12.52
C GLU A 178 -3.41 -16.22 -11.27
N PRO A 179 -3.32 -17.56 -11.37
CA PRO A 179 -2.85 -18.40 -10.26
C PRO A 179 -1.32 -18.35 -10.08
N CYS A 180 -0.58 -17.74 -11.00
CA CYS A 180 0.87 -17.73 -11.06
C CYS A 180 1.41 -16.32 -11.31
N TYR A 181 2.35 -15.88 -10.49
CA TYR A 181 3.02 -14.60 -10.58
C TYR A 181 4.50 -14.81 -10.92
N VAL A 182 4.88 -14.36 -12.12
CA VAL A 182 6.27 -14.40 -12.60
C VAL A 182 6.83 -12.99 -12.51
N PRO A 183 7.99 -12.78 -11.85
CA PRO A 183 8.61 -11.45 -11.82
C PRO A 183 9.09 -11.04 -13.21
N VAL A 184 9.06 -9.74 -13.48
CA VAL A 184 9.54 -9.15 -14.72
C VAL A 184 10.68 -8.17 -14.37
N PRO A 185 11.94 -8.58 -14.52
CA PRO A 185 13.08 -7.71 -14.24
C PRO A 185 12.98 -6.37 -14.96
N LYS A 186 13.36 -5.28 -14.29
CA LYS A 186 13.29 -3.92 -14.82
C LYS A 186 14.56 -3.16 -14.46
N THR A 187 15.00 -2.30 -15.36
CA THR A 187 15.95 -1.24 -15.01
C THR A 187 15.25 -0.11 -14.25
N LYS A 188 16.04 0.80 -13.67
CA LYS A 188 15.54 2.01 -13.04
C LYS A 188 14.72 2.87 -14.00
N GLU A 189 15.16 2.98 -15.24
CA GLU A 189 14.51 3.75 -16.30
C GLU A 189 13.17 3.13 -16.71
N GLU A 190 13.11 1.80 -16.83
CA GLU A 190 11.90 1.06 -17.15
C GLU A 190 10.86 1.19 -16.03
N PHE A 191 11.28 1.05 -14.77
CA PHE A 191 10.41 1.31 -13.62
C PHE A 191 9.84 2.73 -13.65
N TRP A 192 10.69 3.74 -13.88
CA TRP A 192 10.26 5.12 -13.93
C TRP A 192 9.25 5.38 -15.04
N GLN A 193 9.50 4.83 -16.24
CA GLN A 193 8.56 4.95 -17.37
C GLN A 193 7.24 4.24 -17.09
N GLU A 194 7.26 3.04 -16.49
CA GLU A 194 6.04 2.33 -16.10
C GLU A 194 5.24 3.10 -15.05
N TYR A 195 5.90 3.61 -14.01
CA TYR A 195 5.28 4.46 -13.00
C TYR A 195 4.59 5.68 -13.62
N GLN A 196 5.26 6.39 -14.53
CA GLN A 196 4.68 7.55 -15.22
C GLN A 196 3.48 7.16 -16.10
N LYS A 197 3.51 6.01 -16.76
CA LYS A 197 2.39 5.52 -17.56
C LYS A 197 1.19 5.13 -16.71
N CYS A 198 1.38 4.71 -15.47
CA CYS A 198 0.29 4.37 -14.55
C CYS A 198 -0.64 5.56 -14.27
N TYR A 199 -0.15 6.80 -14.28
CA TYR A 199 -0.99 7.99 -14.15
C TYR A 199 -1.94 8.23 -15.33
N LYS A 200 -1.62 7.71 -16.50
CA LYS A 200 -2.33 8.02 -17.74
C LYS A 200 -3.27 6.90 -18.20
N ASN A 201 -3.05 5.67 -17.73
CA ASN A 201 -3.76 4.52 -18.26
C ASN A 201 -4.07 3.49 -17.18
N THR A 202 -5.37 3.31 -16.88
CA THR A 202 -5.87 2.34 -15.89
C THR A 202 -5.52 0.89 -16.23
N GLU A 203 -5.51 0.53 -17.53
CA GLU A 203 -5.15 -0.81 -17.97
C GLU A 203 -3.68 -1.13 -17.69
N ILE A 204 -2.79 -0.14 -17.88
CA ILE A 204 -1.37 -0.27 -17.54
C ILE A 204 -1.23 -0.43 -16.03
N ALA A 205 -1.86 0.46 -15.25
CA ALA A 205 -1.79 0.44 -13.80
C ALA A 205 -2.30 -0.88 -13.17
N ARG A 206 -3.24 -1.57 -13.85
CA ARG A 206 -3.72 -2.89 -13.40
C ARG A 206 -2.79 -4.05 -13.78
N LYS A 207 -2.05 -3.90 -14.87
CA LYS A 207 -1.23 -4.99 -15.46
C LYS A 207 0.24 -4.93 -15.05
N VAL A 208 0.64 -3.98 -14.22
CA VAL A 208 2.01 -3.92 -13.69
C VAL A 208 2.37 -5.21 -12.95
N ARG A 209 3.58 -5.69 -13.19
CA ARG A 209 4.11 -6.92 -12.57
C ARG A 209 5.35 -6.60 -11.76
N PRO A 210 5.50 -7.18 -10.56
CA PRO A 210 6.69 -6.96 -9.73
C PRO A 210 7.96 -7.37 -10.44
N MET A 211 9.04 -6.63 -10.22
CA MET A 211 10.35 -6.95 -10.81
C MET A 211 11.08 -8.07 -10.05
N THR A 212 10.63 -8.40 -8.83
CA THR A 212 11.29 -9.37 -7.95
C THR A 212 10.31 -10.43 -7.47
N MET A 213 10.84 -11.58 -7.05
CA MET A 213 10.06 -12.64 -6.40
C MET A 213 9.44 -12.16 -5.09
N GLU A 214 10.16 -11.35 -4.34
CA GLU A 214 9.70 -10.73 -3.09
C GLU A 214 8.47 -9.82 -3.33
N GLY A 215 8.49 -9.04 -4.40
CA GLY A 215 7.33 -8.24 -4.82
C GLY A 215 6.11 -9.11 -5.17
N CYS A 216 6.33 -10.25 -5.86
CA CYS A 216 5.27 -11.23 -6.14
C CYS A 216 4.70 -11.84 -4.84
N VAL A 217 5.56 -12.13 -3.86
CA VAL A 217 5.14 -12.64 -2.54
C VAL A 217 4.30 -11.60 -1.80
N VAL A 218 4.69 -10.33 -1.79
CA VAL A 218 3.91 -9.29 -1.10
C VAL A 218 2.55 -9.10 -1.77
N ARG A 219 2.49 -9.04 -3.10
CA ARG A 219 1.23 -8.91 -3.85
C ARG A 219 0.20 -9.99 -3.48
N ILE A 220 0.62 -11.25 -3.37
CA ILE A 220 -0.29 -12.33 -2.97
C ILE A 220 -0.61 -12.29 -1.46
N SER A 221 0.35 -11.87 -0.63
CA SER A 221 0.20 -11.81 0.82
C SER A 221 -0.77 -10.73 1.27
N ASP A 222 -0.85 -9.62 0.54
CA ASP A 222 -1.85 -8.58 0.77
C ASP A 222 -3.26 -9.15 0.67
N MET A 223 -3.57 -9.87 -0.40
CA MET A 223 -4.87 -10.55 -0.56
C MET A 223 -5.18 -11.52 0.57
N ILE A 224 -4.20 -12.35 0.96
CA ILE A 224 -4.37 -13.32 2.05
C ILE A 224 -4.70 -12.61 3.36
N ALA A 225 -4.04 -11.49 3.62
CA ALA A 225 -4.18 -10.74 4.86
C ALA A 225 -5.59 -10.16 5.04
N TYR A 226 -6.20 -9.60 3.95
CA TYR A 226 -7.51 -8.95 4.10
C TYR A 226 -8.68 -9.92 3.96
N LEU A 227 -8.64 -10.92 3.06
CA LEU A 227 -9.82 -11.74 2.76
C LEU A 227 -10.36 -12.50 3.97
N GLY A 228 -9.50 -13.16 4.73
CA GLY A 228 -9.91 -13.87 5.93
C GLY A 228 -10.23 -12.94 7.11
N ARG A 229 -9.52 -11.82 7.21
CA ARG A 229 -9.73 -10.83 8.27
C ARG A 229 -11.06 -10.10 8.11
N ASP A 230 -11.42 -9.72 6.91
CA ASP A 230 -12.68 -9.03 6.62
C ASP A 230 -13.90 -9.90 6.95
N ILE A 231 -13.80 -11.23 6.78
CA ILE A 231 -14.82 -12.18 7.24
C ILE A 231 -14.97 -12.14 8.76
N GLU A 232 -13.87 -12.20 9.51
CA GLU A 232 -13.93 -12.15 10.98
C GLU A 232 -14.49 -10.80 11.47
N ASP A 233 -14.06 -9.70 10.88
CA ASP A 233 -14.58 -8.38 11.21
C ASP A 233 -16.08 -8.26 10.89
N ALA A 234 -16.54 -8.77 9.74
CA ALA A 234 -17.96 -8.81 9.35
C ALA A 234 -18.81 -9.69 10.28
N ILE A 235 -18.26 -10.82 10.77
CA ILE A 235 -18.92 -11.67 11.78
C ILE A 235 -19.03 -10.93 13.12
N ASN A 236 -17.94 -10.28 13.56
CA ASN A 236 -17.90 -9.55 14.84
C ASN A 236 -18.94 -8.42 14.90
N ILE A 237 -19.17 -7.74 13.77
CA ILE A 237 -20.20 -6.68 13.67
C ILE A 237 -21.55 -7.20 13.18
N ARG A 238 -21.74 -8.51 13.07
CA ARG A 238 -22.99 -9.19 12.72
C ARG A 238 -23.54 -8.85 11.33
N VAL A 239 -22.68 -8.58 10.37
CA VAL A 239 -23.07 -8.39 8.94
C VAL A 239 -23.31 -9.73 8.28
N ILE A 240 -22.50 -10.73 8.62
CA ILE A 240 -22.63 -12.12 8.19
C ILE A 240 -22.44 -13.08 9.37
N ARG A 241 -22.80 -14.34 9.19
CA ARG A 241 -22.48 -15.45 10.09
C ARG A 241 -21.49 -16.37 9.40
N ARG A 242 -20.69 -17.11 10.16
CA ARG A 242 -19.68 -18.04 9.61
C ARG A 242 -20.27 -19.10 8.66
N GLN A 243 -21.46 -19.54 8.95
CA GLN A 243 -22.19 -20.49 8.10
C GLN A 243 -22.70 -19.91 6.78
N ASP A 244 -22.71 -18.59 6.62
CA ASP A 244 -23.12 -17.93 5.38
C ASP A 244 -22.01 -18.03 4.31
N VAL A 245 -20.75 -18.32 4.71
CA VAL A 245 -19.66 -18.63 3.77
C VAL A 245 -19.95 -20.01 3.13
N PRO A 246 -19.95 -20.11 1.78
CA PRO A 246 -20.26 -21.35 1.07
C PRO A 246 -19.44 -22.57 1.54
N GLU A 247 -20.08 -23.72 1.62
CA GLU A 247 -19.48 -24.96 2.12
C GLU A 247 -18.26 -25.37 1.29
N GLU A 248 -18.33 -25.25 -0.03
CA GLU A 248 -17.27 -25.60 -0.96
C GLU A 248 -15.99 -24.79 -0.69
N ILE A 249 -16.14 -23.51 -0.31
CA ILE A 249 -15.03 -22.65 0.07
C ILE A 249 -14.44 -23.15 1.41
N ARG A 250 -15.31 -23.38 2.40
CA ARG A 250 -14.86 -23.82 3.74
C ARG A 250 -14.14 -25.17 3.71
N GLN A 251 -14.55 -26.10 2.85
CA GLN A 251 -13.89 -27.40 2.67
C GLN A 251 -12.48 -27.28 2.07
N VAL A 252 -12.22 -26.26 1.26
CA VAL A 252 -10.93 -26.05 0.60
C VAL A 252 -10.00 -25.16 1.45
N LEU A 253 -10.50 -24.02 1.91
CA LEU A 253 -9.69 -23.01 2.57
C LEU A 253 -9.72 -23.08 4.09
N GLY A 254 -10.78 -23.68 4.66
CA GLY A 254 -11.06 -23.63 6.08
C GLY A 254 -12.19 -22.67 6.44
N SER A 255 -12.61 -22.68 7.70
CA SER A 255 -13.76 -21.93 8.21
C SER A 255 -13.37 -20.68 9.03
N THR A 256 -12.15 -20.61 9.48
CA THR A 256 -11.62 -19.50 10.31
C THR A 256 -10.51 -18.76 9.57
N ASN A 257 -10.27 -17.49 9.92
CA ASN A 257 -9.15 -16.73 9.36
C ASN A 257 -7.81 -17.49 9.50
N ARG A 258 -7.59 -18.12 10.65
CA ARG A 258 -6.38 -18.93 10.88
C ARG A 258 -6.24 -20.08 9.88
N GLU A 259 -7.31 -20.81 9.63
CA GLU A 259 -7.31 -21.94 8.68
C GLU A 259 -7.10 -21.44 7.25
N ILE A 260 -7.81 -20.40 6.85
CA ILE A 260 -7.71 -19.78 5.50
C ILE A 260 -6.26 -19.35 5.25
N VAL A 261 -5.69 -18.53 6.12
CA VAL A 261 -4.31 -18.03 6.00
C VAL A 261 -3.31 -19.19 5.97
N ASN A 262 -3.45 -20.17 6.85
CA ASN A 262 -2.52 -21.31 6.91
C ASN A 262 -2.61 -22.19 5.66
N THR A 263 -3.81 -22.43 5.13
CA THR A 263 -4.02 -23.18 3.88
C THR A 263 -3.37 -22.48 2.70
N LEU A 264 -3.59 -21.17 2.55
CA LEU A 264 -3.03 -20.38 1.46
C LEU A 264 -1.49 -20.32 1.52
N ILE A 265 -0.91 -20.06 2.70
CA ILE A 265 0.54 -20.03 2.87
C ILE A 265 1.17 -21.37 2.49
N ARG A 266 0.61 -22.49 2.97
CA ARG A 266 1.14 -23.83 2.69
C ARG A 266 1.02 -24.18 1.21
N ASP A 267 -0.11 -23.89 0.59
CA ASP A 267 -0.33 -24.15 -0.84
C ASP A 267 0.67 -23.39 -1.70
N ILE A 268 0.88 -22.09 -1.44
CA ILE A 268 1.83 -21.24 -2.16
C ILE A 268 3.25 -21.80 -2.00
N ILE A 269 3.69 -22.11 -0.78
CA ILE A 269 5.04 -22.63 -0.54
C ILE A 269 5.24 -23.94 -1.31
N CYS A 270 4.30 -24.89 -1.22
CA CYS A 270 4.41 -26.18 -1.89
C CYS A 270 4.48 -26.05 -3.43
N ASN A 271 3.80 -25.07 -4.02
CA ASN A 271 3.77 -24.89 -5.47
C ASN A 271 4.89 -23.99 -5.99
N SER A 272 5.61 -23.24 -5.12
CA SER A 272 6.62 -22.25 -5.52
C SER A 272 8.05 -22.61 -5.14
N ILE A 273 8.27 -23.55 -4.21
CA ILE A 273 9.61 -23.88 -3.73
C ILE A 273 10.52 -24.35 -4.87
N GLY A 274 11.70 -23.73 -4.99
CA GLY A 274 12.69 -24.03 -6.03
C GLY A 274 12.28 -23.61 -7.44
N LYS A 275 11.28 -22.71 -7.59
CA LYS A 275 10.78 -22.26 -8.88
C LYS A 275 10.92 -20.74 -9.03
N PRO A 276 11.04 -20.23 -10.30
CA PRO A 276 11.19 -18.80 -10.58
C PRO A 276 9.83 -18.07 -10.63
N TYR A 277 8.86 -18.47 -9.82
CA TYR A 277 7.53 -17.89 -9.76
C TYR A 277 6.83 -18.21 -8.43
N ILE A 278 5.79 -17.43 -8.12
CA ILE A 278 4.89 -17.67 -7.01
C ILE A 278 3.56 -18.20 -7.55
N GLN A 279 3.14 -19.38 -7.11
CA GLN A 279 1.98 -20.07 -7.65
C GLN A 279 1.07 -20.67 -6.56
N MET A 280 -0.23 -20.61 -6.79
CA MET A 280 -1.24 -21.41 -6.09
C MET A 280 -1.67 -22.62 -6.93
N SER A 281 -2.11 -23.68 -6.27
CA SER A 281 -2.81 -24.77 -6.96
C SER A 281 -4.15 -24.29 -7.53
N ASP A 282 -4.60 -24.88 -8.64
CA ASP A 282 -5.86 -24.52 -9.28
C ASP A 282 -7.06 -24.64 -8.33
N ARG A 283 -7.05 -25.64 -7.45
CA ARG A 283 -8.10 -25.87 -6.45
C ARG A 283 -8.20 -24.72 -5.46
N VAL A 284 -7.06 -24.29 -4.90
CA VAL A 284 -7.00 -23.21 -3.91
C VAL A 284 -7.27 -21.88 -4.59
N TYR A 285 -6.75 -21.65 -5.78
CA TYR A 285 -7.00 -20.45 -6.57
C TYR A 285 -8.50 -20.24 -6.88
N LYS A 286 -9.22 -21.29 -7.32
CA LYS A 286 -10.66 -21.22 -7.55
C LYS A 286 -11.43 -20.88 -6.28
N ALA A 287 -11.12 -21.55 -5.17
CA ALA A 287 -11.78 -21.29 -3.89
C ALA A 287 -11.50 -19.86 -3.38
N LEU A 288 -10.29 -19.34 -3.59
CA LEU A 288 -9.91 -17.96 -3.23
C LEU A 288 -10.68 -16.93 -4.07
N LYS A 289 -10.87 -17.17 -5.36
CA LYS A 289 -11.72 -16.30 -6.23
C LYS A 289 -13.17 -16.26 -5.76
N GLU A 290 -13.74 -17.42 -5.44
CA GLU A 290 -15.11 -17.50 -4.92
C GLU A 290 -15.23 -16.81 -3.55
N LEU A 291 -14.21 -16.94 -2.68
CA LEU A 291 -14.16 -16.22 -1.40
C LEU A 291 -14.13 -14.70 -1.61
N LYS A 292 -13.30 -14.21 -2.55
CA LYS A 292 -13.24 -12.79 -2.90
C LYS A 292 -14.60 -12.28 -3.39
N LYS A 293 -15.26 -13.04 -4.28
CA LYS A 293 -16.58 -12.72 -4.78
C LYS A 293 -17.61 -12.66 -3.65
N PHE A 294 -17.60 -13.66 -2.75
CA PHE A 294 -18.47 -13.69 -1.58
C PHE A 294 -18.27 -12.44 -0.69
N ASN A 295 -17.02 -12.07 -0.39
CA ASN A 295 -16.73 -10.86 0.39
C ASN A 295 -17.26 -9.60 -0.30
N TYR A 296 -17.10 -9.52 -1.62
CA TYR A 296 -17.58 -8.37 -2.38
C TYR A 296 -19.10 -8.22 -2.28
N GLU A 297 -19.86 -9.31 -2.51
CA GLU A 297 -21.32 -9.31 -2.51
C GLU A 297 -21.93 -9.16 -1.12
N HIS A 298 -21.33 -9.79 -0.10
CA HIS A 298 -21.94 -9.91 1.22
C HIS A 298 -21.35 -8.98 2.28
N ILE A 299 -20.15 -8.46 2.07
CA ILE A 299 -19.44 -7.59 3.03
C ILE A 299 -19.35 -6.17 2.46
N TYR A 300 -18.65 -5.97 1.33
CA TYR A 300 -18.29 -4.62 0.88
C TYR A 300 -19.48 -3.83 0.36
N HIS A 301 -20.40 -4.46 -0.38
CA HIS A 301 -21.64 -3.80 -0.81
C HIS A 301 -22.55 -3.37 0.36
N LYS A 302 -22.57 -4.16 1.44
CA LYS A 302 -23.37 -3.81 2.63
C LYS A 302 -22.70 -2.75 3.52
N ALA A 303 -21.39 -2.61 3.44
CA ALA A 303 -20.65 -1.62 4.20
C ALA A 303 -20.83 -0.20 3.66
N ASN A 304 -21.12 -0.03 2.36
CA ASN A 304 -21.15 1.26 1.67
C ASN A 304 -22.47 1.47 0.94
N THR A 305 -23.44 2.14 1.61
CA THR A 305 -24.72 2.51 0.98
C THR A 305 -24.53 3.68 -0.01
N GLU A 306 -25.42 3.80 -0.99
CA GLU A 306 -25.40 4.91 -1.95
C GLU A 306 -25.45 6.29 -1.25
N GLU A 307 -26.27 6.41 -0.21
CA GLU A 307 -26.37 7.63 0.60
C GLU A 307 -25.02 8.01 1.25
N THR A 308 -24.34 7.02 1.77
CA THR A 308 -23.03 7.17 2.39
C THR A 308 -21.96 7.57 1.38
N ILE A 309 -21.95 6.94 0.22
CA ILE A 309 -21.03 7.31 -0.88
C ILE A 309 -21.31 8.73 -1.35
N ALA A 310 -22.58 9.12 -1.51
CA ALA A 310 -22.97 10.48 -1.89
C ALA A 310 -22.52 11.53 -0.84
N TYR A 311 -22.66 11.23 0.45
CA TYR A 311 -22.16 12.10 1.52
C TYR A 311 -20.65 12.32 1.44
N TYR A 312 -19.86 11.25 1.27
CA TYR A 312 -18.40 11.41 1.16
C TYR A 312 -17.97 12.09 -0.14
N ARG A 313 -18.66 11.82 -1.23
CA ARG A 313 -18.43 12.55 -2.48
C ARG A 313 -18.58 14.05 -2.27
N ASN A 314 -19.65 14.47 -1.60
CA ASN A 314 -19.83 15.89 -1.25
C ASN A 314 -18.69 16.41 -0.36
N CYS A 315 -18.23 15.64 0.63
CA CYS A 315 -17.10 16.03 1.48
C CYS A 315 -15.81 16.26 0.67
N PHE A 316 -15.45 15.32 -0.21
CA PHE A 316 -14.24 15.42 -1.05
C PHE A 316 -14.33 16.59 -2.04
N GLU A 317 -15.47 16.74 -2.73
CA GLU A 317 -15.69 17.83 -3.70
C GLU A 317 -15.61 19.20 -3.01
N THR A 318 -16.28 19.35 -1.87
CA THR A 318 -16.25 20.60 -1.10
C THR A 318 -14.83 20.95 -0.66
N LEU A 319 -14.11 19.99 -0.04
CA LEU A 319 -12.75 20.26 0.42
C LEU A 319 -11.77 20.51 -0.73
N PHE A 320 -11.94 19.81 -1.87
CA PHE A 320 -11.13 20.08 -3.05
C PHE A 320 -11.29 21.51 -3.52
N GLN A 321 -12.53 21.98 -3.70
CA GLN A 321 -12.83 23.34 -4.16
C GLN A 321 -12.32 24.40 -3.17
N VAL A 322 -12.58 24.21 -1.88
CA VAL A 322 -12.14 25.14 -0.82
C VAL A 322 -10.62 25.27 -0.79
N TYR A 323 -9.89 24.16 -0.79
CA TYR A 323 -8.44 24.22 -0.74
C TYR A 323 -7.82 24.69 -2.03
N TYR A 324 -8.44 24.44 -3.18
CA TYR A 324 -8.01 24.99 -4.44
C TYR A 324 -8.17 26.53 -4.47
N GLN A 325 -9.31 27.05 -4.01
CA GLN A 325 -9.52 28.49 -3.84
C GLN A 325 -8.55 29.12 -2.84
N ASP A 326 -8.28 28.45 -1.72
CA ASP A 326 -7.29 28.90 -0.74
C ASP A 326 -5.88 29.05 -1.36
N LEU A 327 -5.52 28.18 -2.31
CA LEU A 327 -4.26 28.29 -3.05
C LEU A 327 -4.26 29.46 -4.02
N GLU A 328 -5.33 29.64 -4.80
CA GLU A 328 -5.48 30.76 -5.75
C GLU A 328 -5.45 32.13 -5.05
N GLN A 329 -6.06 32.22 -3.86
CA GLN A 329 -6.12 33.44 -3.05
C GLN A 329 -4.92 33.62 -2.12
N HIS A 330 -3.96 32.70 -2.09
CA HIS A 330 -2.81 32.69 -1.17
C HIS A 330 -3.24 32.80 0.31
N ASN A 331 -4.32 32.10 0.69
CA ASN A 331 -4.80 32.06 2.07
C ASN A 331 -3.87 31.23 2.97
N THR A 332 -2.79 31.84 3.43
CA THR A 332 -1.75 31.19 4.26
C THR A 332 -2.25 30.71 5.64
N LYS A 333 -3.47 31.13 6.04
CA LYS A 333 -4.12 30.67 7.29
C LYS A 333 -4.83 29.32 7.09
N SER A 334 -5.02 28.86 5.88
CA SER A 334 -5.65 27.59 5.54
C SER A 334 -4.85 26.38 6.01
N GLU A 335 -5.54 25.27 6.30
CA GLU A 335 -4.95 24.02 6.73
C GLU A 335 -3.95 23.46 5.71
N ILE A 336 -4.21 23.61 4.41
CA ILE A 336 -3.30 23.14 3.35
C ILE A 336 -1.93 23.83 3.42
N PHE A 337 -1.89 25.12 3.74
CA PHE A 337 -0.62 25.82 3.94
C PHE A 337 0.05 25.39 5.25
N ARG A 338 -0.68 25.50 6.38
CA ARG A 338 -0.08 25.28 7.72
C ARG A 338 0.38 23.85 7.96
N ASN A 339 -0.39 22.87 7.49
CA ASN A 339 -0.18 21.47 7.84
C ASN A 339 0.47 20.67 6.71
N PHE A 340 0.69 21.27 5.53
CA PHE A 340 1.25 20.56 4.40
C PHE A 340 2.28 21.42 3.63
N LEU A 341 1.87 22.50 2.99
CA LEU A 341 2.73 23.24 2.05
C LEU A 341 3.92 23.95 2.74
N ASN A 342 3.72 24.54 3.92
CA ASN A 342 4.80 25.20 4.66
C ASN A 342 5.95 24.26 5.01
N GLN A 343 5.73 22.96 4.94
CA GLN A 343 6.75 21.93 5.20
C GLN A 343 7.42 21.42 3.92
N LYS A 344 7.02 21.90 2.73
CA LYS A 344 7.56 21.42 1.46
C LYS A 344 8.69 22.31 0.95
N ASN A 345 9.63 21.69 0.23
CA ASN A 345 10.75 22.38 -0.37
C ASN A 345 10.33 23.21 -1.61
N LYS A 346 11.24 24.07 -2.09
CA LYS A 346 11.01 24.92 -3.27
C LYS A 346 10.78 24.12 -4.55
N TYR A 347 11.37 22.93 -4.67
CA TYR A 347 11.21 22.08 -5.83
C TYR A 347 9.77 21.58 -5.95
N TYR A 348 9.20 21.06 -4.86
CA TYR A 348 7.80 20.63 -4.82
C TYR A 348 6.85 21.78 -5.17
N HIS A 349 7.06 22.97 -4.57
CA HIS A 349 6.22 24.14 -4.86
C HIS A 349 6.24 24.52 -6.33
N LYS A 350 7.40 24.48 -6.99
CA LYS A 350 7.58 24.91 -8.38
C LYS A 350 7.07 23.89 -9.39
N ASN A 351 7.25 22.59 -9.11
CA ASN A 351 7.01 21.53 -10.09
C ASN A 351 5.67 20.80 -9.90
N THR A 352 4.91 21.10 -8.85
CA THR A 352 3.62 20.50 -8.57
C THR A 352 2.50 21.53 -8.80
N SER A 353 1.53 21.21 -9.66
CA SER A 353 0.36 22.08 -9.90
C SER A 353 -0.49 22.21 -8.65
N ASP A 354 -1.22 23.33 -8.51
CA ASP A 354 -2.04 23.58 -7.32
C ASP A 354 -3.13 22.52 -7.16
N LYS A 355 -3.76 22.08 -8.25
CA LYS A 355 -4.72 20.96 -8.21
C LYS A 355 -4.08 19.66 -7.68
N ARG A 356 -2.85 19.35 -8.10
CA ARG A 356 -2.12 18.18 -7.60
C ARG A 356 -1.75 18.34 -6.11
N LYS A 357 -1.37 19.54 -5.67
CA LYS A 357 -1.11 19.83 -4.25
C LYS A 357 -2.34 19.55 -3.39
N VAL A 358 -3.54 19.93 -3.87
CA VAL A 358 -4.79 19.62 -3.15
C VAL A 358 -5.05 18.12 -3.08
N ILE A 359 -4.86 17.40 -4.18
CA ILE A 359 -5.02 15.93 -4.20
C ILE A 359 -4.03 15.26 -3.23
N ASP A 360 -2.76 15.65 -3.25
CA ASP A 360 -1.74 15.13 -2.33
C ASP A 360 -2.10 15.40 -0.85
N PHE A 361 -2.63 16.58 -0.56
CA PHE A 361 -3.06 16.96 0.78
C PHE A 361 -4.26 16.12 1.24
N LEU A 362 -5.31 16.01 0.42
CA LEU A 362 -6.51 15.21 0.74
C LEU A 362 -6.16 13.73 0.90
N ALA A 363 -5.36 13.16 0.00
CA ALA A 363 -4.92 11.77 0.08
C ALA A 363 -4.12 11.48 1.36
N GLY A 364 -3.35 12.48 1.83
CA GLY A 364 -2.55 12.39 3.04
C GLY A 364 -3.33 12.50 4.36
N MET A 365 -4.61 12.83 4.36
CA MET A 365 -5.40 12.98 5.59
C MET A 365 -5.73 11.61 6.22
N THR A 366 -5.93 11.61 7.53
CA THR A 366 -6.61 10.52 8.24
C THR A 366 -8.13 10.72 8.14
N ASP A 367 -8.91 9.67 8.42
CA ASP A 367 -10.37 9.72 8.35
C ASP A 367 -10.95 10.81 9.26
N ASP A 368 -10.49 10.86 10.51
CA ASP A 368 -10.96 11.86 11.49
C ASP A 368 -10.57 13.28 11.08
N TYR A 369 -9.34 13.49 10.63
CA TYR A 369 -8.86 14.80 10.21
C TYR A 369 -9.61 15.31 8.98
N PHE A 370 -9.88 14.44 8.02
CA PHE A 370 -10.68 14.76 6.84
C PHE A 370 -12.09 15.24 7.22
N LEU A 371 -12.78 14.49 8.09
CA LEU A 371 -14.12 14.85 8.54
C LEU A 371 -14.13 16.12 9.41
N GLN A 372 -13.12 16.35 10.24
CA GLN A 372 -12.97 17.59 11.00
C GLN A 372 -12.79 18.81 10.09
N CYS A 373 -11.94 18.70 9.08
CA CYS A 373 -11.75 19.77 8.10
C CYS A 373 -13.06 20.09 7.36
N TYR A 374 -13.79 19.07 6.91
CA TYR A 374 -15.09 19.27 6.26
C TYR A 374 -16.10 19.98 7.16
N LYS A 375 -16.31 19.50 8.38
CA LYS A 375 -17.24 20.10 9.33
C LYS A 375 -16.91 21.57 9.58
N LYS A 376 -15.63 21.89 9.79
CA LYS A 376 -15.17 23.26 10.03
C LYS A 376 -15.50 24.17 8.83
N ARG A 377 -15.21 23.72 7.62
CA ARG A 377 -15.41 24.52 6.40
C ARG A 377 -16.89 24.73 6.05
N VAL A 378 -17.73 23.75 6.32
CA VAL A 378 -19.19 23.90 6.15
C VAL A 378 -19.77 24.91 7.15
N VAL A 379 -19.34 24.87 8.41
CA VAL A 379 -19.80 25.84 9.43
C VAL A 379 -19.34 27.26 9.10
N GLU A 380 -18.07 27.43 8.67
CA GLU A 380 -17.52 28.74 8.28
C GLU A 380 -18.21 29.32 7.03
N SER A 381 -18.79 28.48 6.15
CA SER A 381 -19.52 28.94 4.96
C SER A 381 -20.97 29.36 5.22
N VAL A 382 -21.53 29.03 6.39
CA VAL A 382 -22.91 29.34 6.80
C VAL A 382 -22.95 30.53 7.77
N SER A 383 -21.82 30.91 8.33
CA SER A 383 -21.64 32.09 9.20
C SER A 383 -21.13 33.29 8.42
#